data_78cf934353c5fcf77d41154fec023feb
#
_entry.id   78cf934353c5fcf77d41154fec023feb
#
_cell.length_a   1.000
_cell.length_b   1.000
_cell.length_c   1.000
_cell.angle_alpha   90.00
_cell.angle_beta   90.00
_cell.angle_gamma   90.00
#
_symmetry.space_group_name_H-M   'P 1'
#
loop_
_entity.id
_entity.type
_entity.pdbx_description
1 polymer ?
#
loop_
_entity_poly.entity_id
_entity_poly.type
_entity_poly.pdbx_seq_one_letter_code
_entity_poly.pdbx_strand_id
1 'polypeptide(L)'
;MHDNSKRSGKPFVSIVLLSLILFLSNGCTKFDKSNNQEDLLSQKERSNIHLPSARDLDLQLVTDNLVSPLSVVEAPDGSHRLFIVDQPGQIWIIDRNGQKLAQPFMDISSKLVSLAPFYDERGLLSLAFHPKFKENGKFYIFYTAPPPPGGPDHDAGNTGLPLTWNNTTTVSEFRISASNPNMADMSSERFILQQPHPQSNHNGGTIAFGRDGYLYISIGDGGNKNDIGPGHVEDWYPANAGGNGQDIEQNLLGNILRIDVNSTGNGKNYAIPPDNPFVNKRGLDEIYAYGFRNPYRFSFDMGGAGRLFVGDAGQSLYEEVSVVEKGGNYGWNVKEGTHCFNAANEFTELGSCPAVDAFGNPLIDPVIEANNHDNPEGGHFVTIIGGNVYRGNDIPGLQGKYIFGNFSREEDEAEGELYVSNPSGPGLWSYEKLPLKSFPETLEHFVKGFGQDLSGEIYVATSKQLGPSGNTGKIYKIVAMKKQ
;
A
#
# COMPACT_ATOMS: atom_id res chain seq x y z
N MET A 1 66.98 19.32 -9.77
CA MET A 1 67.62 19.98 -10.91
C MET A 1 66.55 20.32 -11.88
N HIS A 2 66.15 21.56 -11.87
CA HIS A 2 66.09 22.54 -12.96
C HIS A 2 65.24 22.13 -14.16
N ASP A 3 64.35 22.94 -14.71
CA ASP A 3 64.11 24.38 -14.61
C ASP A 3 62.81 24.72 -15.35
N ASN A 4 62.30 25.87 -14.99
CA ASN A 4 61.18 26.63 -15.57
C ASN A 4 61.24 26.89 -17.08
N SER A 5 60.07 27.11 -17.72
CA SER A 5 59.85 28.43 -18.34
C SER A 5 58.43 28.66 -18.81
N LYS A 6 57.92 29.85 -18.42
CA LYS A 6 56.70 30.55 -18.82
C LYS A 6 56.71 31.06 -20.26
N ARG A 7 55.50 31.27 -20.84
CA ARG A 7 55.07 32.46 -21.62
C ARG A 7 53.65 32.23 -22.11
N SER A 8 52.59 32.91 -21.67
CA SER A 8 52.10 34.29 -21.86
C SER A 8 51.67 34.58 -23.34
N GLY A 9 50.41 34.89 -23.55
CA GLY A 9 49.87 35.51 -24.73
C GLY A 9 48.35 35.65 -24.73
N LYS A 10 47.85 36.81 -24.30
CA LYS A 10 46.51 37.38 -24.58
C LYS A 10 46.60 38.26 -25.85
N PRO A 11 45.53 38.96 -26.31
CA PRO A 11 44.19 38.60 -26.73
C PRO A 11 43.92 39.08 -28.18
N PHE A 12 42.78 38.75 -28.79
CA PHE A 12 42.27 39.53 -29.92
C PHE A 12 40.76 39.78 -29.77
N VAL A 13 40.48 41.03 -29.61
CA VAL A 13 39.18 41.67 -29.69
C VAL A 13 38.95 42.02 -31.18
N SER A 14 37.79 41.76 -31.71
CA SER A 14 37.27 42.47 -32.88
C SER A 14 35.78 42.72 -32.74
N ILE A 15 35.53 43.99 -32.82
CA ILE A 15 34.26 44.73 -32.74
C ILE A 15 33.76 44.96 -34.20
N VAL A 16 32.42 45.23 -34.28
CA VAL A 16 31.75 46.02 -35.35
C VAL A 16 30.99 45.14 -36.37
N LEU A 17 29.73 45.31 -36.67
CA LEU A 17 28.91 46.54 -36.87
C LEU A 17 27.40 46.25 -36.80
N LEU A 18 26.71 47.23 -36.35
CA LEU A 18 25.29 47.52 -36.34
C LEU A 18 24.67 47.56 -37.77
N SER A 19 23.46 47.06 -37.91
CA SER A 19 22.47 47.69 -38.80
C SER A 19 21.05 47.52 -38.29
N LEU A 20 20.52 48.64 -37.97
CA LEU A 20 19.17 48.96 -37.54
C LEU A 20 18.23 48.97 -38.74
N ILE A 21 17.16 48.22 -38.76
CA ILE A 21 15.98 48.53 -39.56
C ILE A 21 14.73 48.42 -38.68
N LEU A 22 14.12 49.56 -38.40
CA LEU A 22 12.78 49.68 -37.84
C LEU A 22 11.75 49.24 -38.89
N PHE A 23 10.82 48.38 -38.48
CA PHE A 23 9.45 48.39 -39.01
C PHE A 23 8.46 48.31 -37.82
N LEU A 24 7.78 49.43 -37.64
CA LEU A 24 6.59 49.54 -36.84
C LEU A 24 5.42 48.86 -37.55
N SER A 25 4.78 47.89 -36.91
CA SER A 25 3.38 47.61 -37.20
C SER A 25 2.69 47.19 -35.88
N ASN A 26 1.76 48.02 -35.48
CA ASN A 26 0.83 47.81 -34.39
C ASN A 26 -0.01 46.55 -34.63
N GLY A 27 0.10 45.59 -33.77
CA GLY A 27 -0.82 44.45 -33.67
C GLY A 27 -1.20 44.25 -32.22
N CYS A 28 -2.30 44.87 -31.81
CA CYS A 28 -2.95 44.66 -30.53
C CYS A 28 -3.56 43.25 -30.52
N THR A 29 -2.87 42.26 -29.98
CA THR A 29 -3.49 40.98 -29.67
C THR A 29 -4.18 41.08 -28.33
N LYS A 30 -5.51 41.09 -28.35
CA LYS A 30 -6.36 40.91 -27.21
C LYS A 30 -5.99 39.57 -26.55
N PHE A 31 -5.54 39.61 -25.29
CA PHE A 31 -5.52 38.45 -24.45
C PHE A 31 -6.97 37.96 -24.25
N ASP A 32 -7.25 36.82 -24.80
CA ASP A 32 -8.56 36.17 -24.72
C ASP A 32 -8.73 35.62 -23.31
N LYS A 33 -9.65 36.21 -22.54
CA LYS A 33 -10.01 35.77 -21.20
C LYS A 33 -10.93 34.54 -21.16
N SER A 34 -11.06 33.81 -22.29
CA SER A 34 -11.99 32.68 -22.38
C SER A 34 -11.46 31.39 -21.78
N ASN A 35 -10.14 31.17 -21.70
CA ASN A 35 -9.57 29.91 -21.16
C ASN A 35 -9.68 29.75 -19.63
N ASN A 36 -9.78 30.88 -18.89
CA ASN A 36 -9.94 30.77 -17.43
C ASN A 36 -11.37 30.43 -16.97
N GLN A 37 -12.37 30.55 -17.84
CA GLN A 37 -13.75 30.20 -17.50
C GLN A 37 -14.08 28.74 -17.77
N GLU A 38 -13.45 28.13 -18.78
CA GLU A 38 -13.59 26.69 -19.04
C GLU A 38 -12.83 25.83 -17.99
N ASP A 39 -11.65 26.29 -17.53
CA ASP A 39 -10.92 25.65 -16.44
C ASP A 39 -11.64 25.75 -15.09
N LEU A 40 -12.28 26.90 -14.81
CA LEU A 40 -13.11 27.09 -13.62
C LEU A 40 -14.42 26.29 -13.67
N LEU A 41 -14.97 26.06 -14.88
CA LEU A 41 -16.15 25.22 -15.06
C LEU A 41 -15.78 23.74 -14.98
N SER A 42 -14.61 23.32 -15.51
CA SER A 42 -14.10 21.96 -15.39
C SER A 42 -13.75 21.58 -13.96
N GLN A 43 -13.21 22.50 -13.16
CA GLN A 43 -13.00 22.31 -11.73
C GLN A 43 -14.32 22.27 -10.93
N LYS A 44 -15.35 22.98 -11.37
CA LYS A 44 -16.66 22.99 -10.72
C LYS A 44 -17.51 21.75 -11.04
N GLU A 45 -17.26 21.09 -12.18
CA GLU A 45 -17.90 19.81 -12.53
C GLU A 45 -17.22 18.60 -11.94
N ARG A 46 -15.95 18.73 -11.46
CA ARG A 46 -15.19 17.66 -10.81
C ARG A 46 -15.54 17.42 -9.35
N SER A 47 -16.35 18.27 -8.72
CA SER A 47 -16.66 18.19 -7.29
C SER A 47 -18.14 17.92 -7.00
N ASN A 48 -18.70 16.81 -7.47
CA ASN A 48 -20.00 16.34 -7.00
C ASN A 48 -19.88 15.04 -6.18
N ILE A 49 -18.92 14.99 -5.23
CA ILE A 49 -19.02 14.02 -4.14
C ILE A 49 -20.12 14.57 -3.21
N HIS A 50 -21.34 14.04 -3.33
CA HIS A 50 -22.41 14.38 -2.40
C HIS A 50 -22.18 13.60 -1.10
N LEU A 51 -21.37 14.17 -0.19
CA LEU A 51 -21.15 13.57 1.13
C LEU A 51 -22.33 13.84 2.06
N PRO A 52 -22.58 12.95 3.01
CA PRO A 52 -23.32 13.28 4.21
C PRO A 52 -22.69 14.55 4.84
N SER A 53 -23.50 15.43 5.42
CA SER A 53 -22.91 16.63 6.05
C SER A 53 -21.98 16.22 7.21
N ALA A 54 -20.97 17.06 7.53
CA ALA A 54 -20.08 16.85 8.66
C ALA A 54 -20.81 16.61 10.01
N ARG A 55 -22.09 16.94 10.08
CA ARG A 55 -22.92 16.68 11.25
C ARG A 55 -23.50 15.27 11.29
N ASP A 56 -23.35 14.51 10.20
CA ASP A 56 -24.02 13.22 10.03
C ASP A 56 -23.06 12.02 10.15
N LEU A 57 -21.72 12.24 10.21
CA LEU A 57 -20.71 11.18 10.35
C LEU A 57 -19.88 11.33 11.60
N ASP A 58 -19.49 10.19 12.18
CA ASP A 58 -18.52 10.14 13.29
C ASP A 58 -17.85 8.75 13.38
N LEU A 59 -16.91 8.62 14.33
CA LEU A 59 -16.27 7.36 14.69
C LEU A 59 -16.83 6.85 16.01
N GLN A 60 -17.35 5.62 16.00
CA GLN A 60 -17.78 4.90 17.19
C GLN A 60 -16.65 3.99 17.67
N LEU A 61 -16.21 4.16 18.92
CA LEU A 61 -15.24 3.26 19.52
C LEU A 61 -15.81 1.84 19.62
N VAL A 62 -15.07 0.86 19.07
CA VAL A 62 -15.41 -0.58 19.15
C VAL A 62 -14.61 -1.22 20.26
N THR A 63 -13.31 -0.96 20.35
CA THR A 63 -12.43 -1.44 21.42
C THR A 63 -11.18 -0.58 21.51
N ASP A 64 -10.51 -0.67 22.66
CA ASP A 64 -9.25 -0.01 22.97
C ASP A 64 -8.27 -0.96 23.68
N ASN A 65 -7.20 -0.38 24.23
CA ASN A 65 -6.15 -1.13 24.94
C ASN A 65 -5.52 -2.21 24.04
N LEU A 66 -5.27 -1.86 22.78
CA LEU A 66 -4.45 -2.61 21.83
C LEU A 66 -3.08 -1.92 21.73
N VAL A 67 -2.10 -2.62 21.18
CA VAL A 67 -0.75 -2.04 21.02
C VAL A 67 -0.66 -1.27 19.71
N SER A 68 -0.75 -1.97 18.59
CA SER A 68 -0.66 -1.41 17.23
C SER A 68 -1.58 -2.22 16.31
N PRO A 69 -2.92 -2.01 16.41
CA PRO A 69 -3.85 -2.75 15.58
C PRO A 69 -3.73 -2.32 14.11
N LEU A 70 -3.74 -3.31 13.22
CA LEU A 70 -3.48 -3.10 11.80
C LEU A 70 -4.67 -3.44 10.89
N SER A 71 -5.54 -4.35 11.31
CA SER A 71 -6.72 -4.72 10.53
C SER A 71 -7.83 -5.32 11.37
N VAL A 72 -9.05 -5.30 10.81
CA VAL A 72 -10.25 -5.94 11.37
C VAL A 72 -10.86 -6.83 10.30
N VAL A 73 -11.09 -8.10 10.64
CA VAL A 73 -11.65 -9.09 9.71
C VAL A 73 -12.81 -9.82 10.37
N GLU A 74 -13.99 -9.87 9.74
CA GLU A 74 -15.11 -10.69 10.22
C GLU A 74 -14.94 -12.15 9.75
N ALA A 75 -15.18 -13.11 10.67
CA ALA A 75 -15.15 -14.53 10.31
C ALA A 75 -16.36 -14.91 9.44
N PRO A 76 -16.20 -15.58 8.28
CA PRO A 76 -17.28 -15.95 7.39
C PRO A 76 -17.99 -17.26 7.86
N ASP A 77 -18.31 -17.36 9.14
CA ASP A 77 -18.96 -18.51 9.77
C ASP A 77 -20.37 -18.21 10.30
N GLY A 78 -20.80 -16.94 10.20
CA GLY A 78 -22.08 -16.45 10.72
C GLY A 78 -22.09 -16.18 12.22
N SER A 79 -20.93 -16.18 12.87
CA SER A 79 -20.80 -15.85 14.30
C SER A 79 -20.78 -14.35 14.57
N HIS A 80 -20.54 -13.53 13.55
CA HIS A 80 -20.35 -12.08 13.64
C HIS A 80 -19.20 -11.67 14.59
N ARG A 81 -18.18 -12.52 14.71
CA ARG A 81 -16.95 -12.19 15.44
C ARG A 81 -16.02 -11.37 14.55
N LEU A 82 -15.52 -10.26 15.11
CA LEU A 82 -14.46 -9.48 14.47
C LEU A 82 -13.11 -9.91 15.06
N PHE A 83 -12.15 -10.10 14.19
CA PHE A 83 -10.78 -10.46 14.55
C PHE A 83 -9.88 -9.29 14.26
N ILE A 84 -9.14 -8.84 15.27
CA ILE A 84 -8.24 -7.70 15.20
C ILE A 84 -6.82 -8.21 15.17
N VAL A 85 -6.08 -7.88 14.13
CA VAL A 85 -4.64 -8.14 14.03
C VAL A 85 -3.90 -7.06 14.78
N ASP A 86 -3.13 -7.42 15.80
CA ASP A 86 -2.28 -6.54 16.58
C ASP A 86 -0.81 -6.86 16.25
N GLN A 87 -0.06 -5.89 15.77
CA GLN A 87 1.26 -6.02 15.16
C GLN A 87 2.27 -6.82 15.99
N PRO A 88 2.30 -6.73 17.35
CA PRO A 88 3.24 -7.50 18.17
C PRO A 88 3.01 -9.03 18.19
N GLY A 89 2.03 -9.52 17.44
CA GLY A 89 1.83 -10.97 17.23
C GLY A 89 0.52 -11.53 17.77
N GLN A 90 -0.41 -10.70 18.19
CA GLN A 90 -1.68 -11.14 18.76
C GLN A 90 -2.84 -10.90 17.80
N ILE A 91 -3.80 -11.82 17.82
CA ILE A 91 -5.11 -11.65 17.19
C ILE A 91 -6.16 -11.67 18.29
N TRP A 92 -6.93 -10.60 18.39
CA TRP A 92 -8.01 -10.46 19.38
C TRP A 92 -9.38 -10.70 18.77
N ILE A 93 -10.33 -11.17 19.56
CA ILE A 93 -11.72 -11.32 19.14
C ILE A 93 -12.59 -10.28 19.83
N ILE A 94 -13.43 -9.60 19.03
CA ILE A 94 -14.65 -8.92 19.50
C ILE A 94 -15.82 -9.85 19.20
N ASP A 95 -16.56 -10.22 20.19
CA ASP A 95 -17.73 -11.07 20.03
C ASP A 95 -18.91 -10.30 19.39
N ARG A 96 -19.98 -11.02 19.04
CA ARG A 96 -21.18 -10.42 18.43
C ARG A 96 -21.88 -9.38 19.30
N ASN A 97 -21.59 -9.32 20.60
CA ASN A 97 -22.12 -8.34 21.54
C ASN A 97 -21.20 -7.10 21.67
N GLY A 98 -20.12 -7.04 20.89
CA GLY A 98 -19.14 -5.96 20.93
C GLY A 98 -18.13 -6.04 22.06
N GLN A 99 -17.97 -7.23 22.71
CA GLN A 99 -17.05 -7.41 23.83
C GLN A 99 -15.73 -8.02 23.36
N LYS A 100 -14.59 -7.37 23.69
CA LYS A 100 -13.26 -7.96 23.51
C LYS A 100 -13.09 -9.13 24.46
N LEU A 101 -12.73 -10.30 23.93
CA LEU A 101 -12.45 -11.47 24.75
C LEU A 101 -11.18 -11.26 25.59
N ALA A 102 -11.14 -11.83 26.79
CA ALA A 102 -10.04 -11.68 27.75
C ALA A 102 -8.74 -12.35 27.30
N GLN A 103 -8.83 -13.36 26.43
CA GLN A 103 -7.68 -14.07 25.87
C GLN A 103 -7.61 -13.83 24.37
N PRO A 104 -6.41 -13.66 23.79
CA PRO A 104 -6.27 -13.58 22.36
C PRO A 104 -6.68 -14.90 21.69
N PHE A 105 -7.20 -14.81 20.47
CA PHE A 105 -7.45 -15.94 19.59
C PHE A 105 -6.16 -16.67 19.22
N MET A 106 -5.09 -15.91 19.00
CA MET A 106 -3.77 -16.38 18.62
C MET A 106 -2.70 -15.46 19.22
N ASP A 107 -1.57 -16.06 19.60
CA ASP A 107 -0.35 -15.33 19.96
C ASP A 107 0.85 -16.02 19.30
N ILE A 108 1.50 -15.31 18.37
CA ILE A 108 2.71 -15.74 17.67
C ILE A 108 3.92 -14.83 17.98
N SER A 109 3.86 -14.01 19.02
CA SER A 109 4.92 -13.06 19.36
C SER A 109 6.31 -13.70 19.43
N SER A 110 6.39 -14.96 19.88
CA SER A 110 7.64 -15.73 19.93
C SER A 110 8.18 -16.18 18.56
N LYS A 111 7.39 -16.08 17.49
CA LYS A 111 7.79 -16.43 16.13
C LYS A 111 8.26 -15.22 15.31
N LEU A 112 7.99 -14.02 15.79
CA LEU A 112 8.33 -12.78 15.08
C LEU A 112 9.80 -12.43 15.21
N VAL A 113 10.30 -11.65 14.27
CA VAL A 113 11.54 -10.89 14.49
C VAL A 113 11.37 -9.95 15.68
N SER A 114 12.47 -9.57 16.32
CA SER A 114 12.43 -8.52 17.35
C SER A 114 11.98 -7.20 16.72
N LEU A 115 10.89 -6.65 17.22
CA LEU A 115 10.33 -5.40 16.73
C LEU A 115 10.95 -4.19 17.41
N ALA A 116 11.20 -3.13 16.65
CA ALA A 116 11.66 -1.86 17.19
C ALA A 116 10.45 -1.10 17.80
N PRO A 117 10.54 -0.63 19.07
CA PRO A 117 9.38 -0.05 19.74
C PRO A 117 8.95 1.31 19.24
N PHE A 118 9.84 2.06 18.56
CA PHE A 118 9.56 3.41 18.09
C PHE A 118 8.94 3.42 16.68
N TYR A 119 9.44 2.57 15.79
CA TYR A 119 8.92 2.39 14.45
C TYR A 119 9.32 1.01 13.92
N ASP A 120 8.38 0.25 13.39
CA ASP A 120 8.63 -1.02 12.70
C ASP A 120 7.48 -1.34 11.74
N GLU A 121 7.81 -1.77 10.53
CA GLU A 121 6.82 -2.27 9.57
C GLU A 121 6.65 -3.78 9.64
N ARG A 122 7.52 -4.47 10.39
CA ARG A 122 7.49 -5.91 10.61
C ARG A 122 6.48 -6.29 11.69
N GLY A 123 6.23 -7.59 11.84
CA GLY A 123 5.33 -8.11 12.86
C GLY A 123 4.29 -9.06 12.30
N LEU A 124 3.17 -9.20 12.99
CA LEU A 124 1.97 -9.85 12.48
C LEU A 124 1.15 -8.80 11.70
N LEU A 125 1.06 -8.95 10.38
CA LEU A 125 0.59 -7.87 9.50
C LEU A 125 -0.82 -8.08 8.95
N SER A 126 -1.26 -9.34 8.79
CA SER A 126 -2.58 -9.61 8.20
C SER A 126 -3.14 -10.99 8.58
N LEU A 127 -4.46 -11.11 8.47
CA LEU A 127 -5.27 -12.31 8.65
C LEU A 127 -6.25 -12.43 7.48
N ALA A 128 -6.38 -13.62 6.91
CA ALA A 128 -7.43 -13.96 5.96
C ALA A 128 -8.10 -15.29 6.32
N PHE A 129 -9.42 -15.31 6.42
CA PHE A 129 -10.16 -16.56 6.56
C PHE A 129 -10.35 -17.22 5.21
N HIS A 130 -10.21 -18.54 5.16
CA HIS A 130 -10.53 -19.31 3.96
C HIS A 130 -12.01 -19.07 3.58
N PRO A 131 -12.37 -18.97 2.29
CA PRO A 131 -13.76 -18.77 1.87
C PRO A 131 -14.75 -19.83 2.41
N LYS A 132 -14.24 -21.05 2.66
CA LYS A 132 -14.99 -22.14 3.33
C LYS A 132 -14.61 -22.33 4.79
N PHE A 133 -14.30 -21.25 5.50
CA PHE A 133 -13.85 -21.29 6.90
C PHE A 133 -14.84 -22.01 7.82
N LYS A 134 -16.13 -21.75 7.63
CA LYS A 134 -17.21 -22.43 8.39
C LYS A 134 -17.13 -23.96 8.32
N GLU A 135 -16.64 -24.50 7.22
CA GLU A 135 -16.57 -25.96 6.95
C GLU A 135 -15.22 -26.54 7.35
N ASN A 136 -14.12 -25.81 7.11
CA ASN A 136 -12.77 -26.34 7.22
C ASN A 136 -11.94 -25.73 8.36
N GLY A 137 -12.41 -24.65 8.99
CA GLY A 137 -11.73 -23.97 10.08
C GLY A 137 -10.39 -23.35 9.75
N LYS A 138 -10.05 -23.21 8.45
CA LYS A 138 -8.75 -22.72 8.00
C LYS A 138 -8.71 -21.21 7.94
N PHE A 139 -7.57 -20.64 8.37
CA PHE A 139 -7.24 -19.24 8.18
C PHE A 139 -5.75 -19.08 7.89
N TYR A 140 -5.37 -17.93 7.38
CA TYR A 140 -4.01 -17.62 6.95
C TYR A 140 -3.56 -16.34 7.64
N ILE A 141 -2.28 -16.28 7.98
CA ILE A 141 -1.66 -15.07 8.52
C ILE A 141 -0.42 -14.72 7.70
N PHE A 142 -0.14 -13.41 7.62
CA PHE A 142 1.10 -12.87 7.10
C PHE A 142 1.89 -12.28 8.28
N TYR A 143 3.13 -12.71 8.43
CA TYR A 143 4.00 -12.21 9.48
C TYR A 143 5.47 -12.22 9.05
N THR A 144 6.31 -11.51 9.77
CA THR A 144 7.75 -11.46 9.52
C THR A 144 8.49 -12.27 10.60
N ALA A 145 9.15 -13.33 10.14
CA ALA A 145 9.93 -14.23 10.99
C ALA A 145 11.43 -13.95 10.88
N PRO A 146 12.25 -14.38 11.86
CA PRO A 146 13.70 -14.48 11.66
C PRO A 146 14.02 -15.39 10.46
N PRO A 147 15.15 -15.14 9.76
CA PRO A 147 15.61 -16.05 8.73
C PRO A 147 15.69 -17.49 9.22
N PRO A 148 15.00 -18.46 8.56
CA PRO A 148 14.95 -19.83 9.04
C PRO A 148 16.29 -20.56 8.87
N PRO A 149 16.66 -21.47 9.81
CA PRO A 149 17.79 -22.35 9.61
C PRO A 149 17.58 -23.21 8.35
N GLY A 150 18.48 -23.15 7.39
CA GLY A 150 18.40 -23.90 6.15
C GLY A 150 17.79 -23.12 4.96
N GLY A 151 17.39 -21.89 5.18
CA GLY A 151 16.84 -21.01 4.13
C GLY A 151 15.30 -21.09 3.98
N PRO A 152 14.69 -20.18 3.22
CA PRO A 152 13.27 -20.12 2.94
C PRO A 152 12.87 -21.12 1.83
N ASP A 153 11.55 -21.29 1.60
CA ASP A 153 11.00 -22.11 0.50
C ASP A 153 11.41 -21.60 -0.90
N HIS A 154 11.58 -20.29 -1.06
CA HIS A 154 12.18 -19.68 -2.24
C HIS A 154 13.69 -19.70 -2.09
N ASP A 155 14.35 -20.39 -3.03
CA ASP A 155 15.81 -20.46 -3.05
C ASP A 155 16.41 -19.07 -3.25
N ALA A 156 17.07 -18.57 -2.19
CA ALA A 156 17.77 -17.29 -2.26
C ALA A 156 18.99 -17.33 -3.20
N GLY A 157 19.41 -18.51 -3.67
CA GLY A 157 20.63 -18.67 -4.46
C GLY A 157 20.60 -18.03 -5.85
N ASN A 158 19.39 -17.81 -6.41
CA ASN A 158 19.20 -17.23 -7.74
C ASN A 158 18.35 -15.96 -7.75
N THR A 159 18.06 -15.40 -6.57
CA THR A 159 17.11 -14.29 -6.43
C THR A 159 17.76 -12.91 -6.44
N GLY A 160 19.08 -12.82 -6.60
CA GLY A 160 19.81 -11.55 -6.44
C GLY A 160 19.86 -11.01 -4.99
N LEU A 161 19.20 -11.70 -4.06
CA LEU A 161 19.11 -11.30 -2.65
C LEU A 161 20.41 -11.62 -1.89
N PRO A 162 20.71 -10.91 -0.77
CA PRO A 162 21.89 -11.21 0.02
C PRO A 162 21.80 -12.60 0.66
N LEU A 163 22.95 -13.21 0.94
CA LEU A 163 23.05 -14.48 1.67
C LEU A 163 22.52 -14.36 3.11
N THR A 164 22.55 -13.17 3.68
CA THR A 164 21.92 -12.84 4.96
C THR A 164 20.95 -11.68 4.75
N TRP A 165 19.73 -11.84 5.21
CA TRP A 165 18.66 -10.85 5.08
C TRP A 165 18.06 -10.50 6.44
N ASN A 166 17.30 -9.42 6.50
CA ASN A 166 16.79 -8.88 7.76
C ASN A 166 15.70 -9.75 8.39
N ASN A 167 14.76 -10.22 7.55
CA ASN A 167 13.63 -11.01 7.99
C ASN A 167 13.12 -11.91 6.87
N THR A 168 12.20 -12.81 7.18
CA THR A 168 11.50 -13.65 6.21
C THR A 168 10.02 -13.30 6.25
N THR A 169 9.51 -12.76 5.15
CA THR A 169 8.07 -12.68 4.90
C THR A 169 7.50 -14.09 4.89
N THR A 170 6.57 -14.36 5.78
CA THR A 170 6.00 -15.71 5.96
C THR A 170 4.47 -15.65 5.89
N VAL A 171 3.89 -16.48 5.03
CA VAL A 171 2.45 -16.77 5.01
C VAL A 171 2.24 -18.18 5.50
N SER A 172 1.44 -18.35 6.56
CA SER A 172 1.12 -19.65 7.13
C SER A 172 -0.37 -19.90 7.22
N GLU A 173 -0.78 -21.16 6.95
CA GLU A 173 -2.12 -21.68 7.21
C GLU A 173 -2.17 -22.21 8.65
N PHE A 174 -3.28 -21.90 9.33
CA PHE A 174 -3.65 -22.50 10.62
C PHE A 174 -5.10 -22.96 10.58
N ARG A 175 -5.51 -23.66 11.64
CA ARG A 175 -6.89 -24.04 11.91
C ARG A 175 -7.36 -23.51 13.24
N ILE A 176 -8.68 -23.33 13.38
CA ILE A 176 -9.28 -23.13 14.69
C ILE A 176 -9.16 -24.40 15.53
N SER A 177 -9.07 -24.24 16.85
CA SER A 177 -9.10 -25.37 17.77
C SER A 177 -10.43 -26.11 17.70
N ALA A 178 -10.38 -27.43 17.64
CA ALA A 178 -11.58 -28.27 17.61
C ALA A 178 -12.39 -28.20 18.93
N SER A 179 -11.73 -27.86 20.05
CA SER A 179 -12.35 -27.77 21.38
C SER A 179 -12.84 -26.36 21.73
N ASN A 180 -12.29 -25.33 21.08
CA ASN A 180 -12.65 -23.93 21.38
C ASN A 180 -12.57 -23.06 20.10
N PRO A 181 -13.70 -22.66 19.49
CA PRO A 181 -13.71 -21.86 18.27
C PRO A 181 -13.15 -20.43 18.44
N ASN A 182 -12.89 -20.02 19.70
CA ASN A 182 -12.24 -18.74 20.02
C ASN A 182 -10.72 -18.85 20.21
N MET A 183 -10.12 -19.97 19.83
CA MET A 183 -8.67 -20.18 19.87
C MET A 183 -8.17 -20.85 18.60
N ALA A 184 -6.99 -20.44 18.16
CA ALA A 184 -6.24 -21.12 17.12
C ALA A 184 -5.63 -22.44 17.64
N ASP A 185 -5.53 -23.44 16.76
CA ASP A 185 -4.69 -24.61 17.00
C ASP A 185 -3.26 -24.30 16.53
N MET A 186 -2.40 -23.94 17.46
CA MET A 186 -1.02 -23.56 17.17
C MET A 186 -0.18 -24.70 16.61
N SER A 187 -0.60 -25.97 16.82
CA SER A 187 0.09 -27.14 16.27
C SER A 187 -0.25 -27.44 14.82
N SER A 188 -1.27 -26.76 14.28
CA SER A 188 -1.77 -26.95 12.91
C SER A 188 -1.02 -26.15 11.86
N GLU A 189 0.03 -25.40 12.22
CA GLU A 189 0.74 -24.55 11.30
C GLU A 189 1.27 -25.29 10.08
N ARG A 190 0.99 -24.73 8.91
CA ARG A 190 1.55 -25.15 7.63
C ARG A 190 2.08 -23.92 6.92
N PHE A 191 3.38 -23.86 6.72
CA PHE A 191 4.01 -22.81 5.93
C PHE A 191 3.49 -22.89 4.48
N ILE A 192 3.03 -21.76 3.95
CA ILE A 192 2.52 -21.63 2.59
C ILE A 192 3.61 -21.04 1.70
N LEU A 193 4.12 -19.86 2.07
CA LEU A 193 5.13 -19.13 1.32
C LEU A 193 6.10 -18.46 2.28
N GLN A 194 7.39 -18.55 1.96
CA GLN A 194 8.45 -17.84 2.66
C GLN A 194 9.35 -17.13 1.66
N GLN A 195 9.45 -15.79 1.76
CA GLN A 195 10.26 -14.93 0.90
C GLN A 195 11.30 -14.21 1.74
N PRO A 196 12.60 -14.32 1.43
CA PRO A 196 13.63 -13.49 2.06
C PRO A 196 13.32 -12.01 1.88
N HIS A 197 13.52 -11.23 2.93
CA HIS A 197 13.30 -9.78 2.89
C HIS A 197 14.56 -9.04 3.34
N PRO A 198 15.19 -8.23 2.46
CA PRO A 198 16.52 -7.69 2.72
C PRO A 198 16.55 -6.67 3.86
N GLN A 199 15.55 -5.81 3.99
CA GLN A 199 15.50 -4.70 4.95
C GLN A 199 14.37 -4.86 5.97
N SER A 200 14.25 -3.91 6.90
CA SER A 200 13.19 -3.93 7.93
C SER A 200 11.91 -3.22 7.52
N ASN A 201 11.90 -2.54 6.38
CA ASN A 201 10.79 -1.74 5.85
C ASN A 201 10.31 -2.24 4.49
N HIS A 202 9.22 -1.68 3.99
CA HIS A 202 8.50 -2.08 2.77
C HIS A 202 8.08 -3.56 2.78
N ASN A 203 7.54 -4.01 3.91
CA ASN A 203 7.13 -5.41 4.05
C ASN A 203 5.82 -5.72 3.29
N GLY A 204 5.09 -4.72 2.80
CA GLY A 204 3.74 -4.89 2.29
C GLY A 204 2.82 -5.39 3.41
N GLY A 205 2.32 -6.62 3.30
CA GLY A 205 1.78 -7.33 4.45
C GLY A 205 0.28 -7.61 4.45
N THR A 206 -0.43 -7.39 3.36
CA THR A 206 -1.84 -7.75 3.28
C THR A 206 -2.04 -9.07 2.55
N ILE A 207 -2.93 -9.89 3.08
CA ILE A 207 -3.45 -11.10 2.42
C ILE A 207 -4.98 -11.07 2.40
N ALA A 208 -5.58 -11.46 1.29
CA ALA A 208 -7.03 -11.63 1.18
C ALA A 208 -7.39 -12.63 0.08
N PHE A 209 -8.54 -13.27 0.22
CA PHE A 209 -9.08 -14.11 -0.85
C PHE A 209 -9.85 -13.26 -1.86
N GLY A 210 -9.55 -13.45 -3.14
CA GLY A 210 -10.37 -12.95 -4.23
C GLY A 210 -11.68 -13.74 -4.35
N ARG A 211 -12.63 -13.20 -5.12
CA ARG A 211 -13.89 -13.91 -5.45
C ARG A 211 -13.69 -15.20 -6.24
N ASP A 212 -12.52 -15.34 -6.86
CA ASP A 212 -12.06 -16.53 -7.56
C ASP A 212 -11.59 -17.65 -6.61
N GLY A 213 -11.52 -17.37 -5.30
CA GLY A 213 -11.15 -18.32 -4.26
C GLY A 213 -9.64 -18.51 -4.09
N TYR A 214 -8.80 -17.73 -4.77
CA TYR A 214 -7.35 -17.73 -4.62
C TYR A 214 -6.89 -16.71 -3.59
N LEU A 215 -5.74 -16.97 -2.98
CA LEU A 215 -5.13 -16.07 -2.01
C LEU A 215 -4.23 -15.06 -2.74
N TYR A 216 -4.48 -13.78 -2.48
CA TYR A 216 -3.64 -12.66 -2.93
C TYR A 216 -2.76 -12.20 -1.78
N ILE A 217 -1.53 -11.81 -2.09
CA ILE A 217 -0.51 -11.43 -1.12
C ILE A 217 0.22 -10.20 -1.66
N SER A 218 0.33 -9.14 -0.86
CA SER A 218 1.17 -7.98 -1.20
C SER A 218 2.53 -8.06 -0.54
N ILE A 219 3.60 -7.83 -1.29
CA ILE A 219 4.97 -7.76 -0.80
C ILE A 219 5.63 -6.53 -1.40
N GLY A 220 6.26 -5.69 -0.56
CA GLY A 220 6.98 -4.51 -1.03
C GLY A 220 8.32 -4.85 -1.70
N ASP A 221 9.00 -3.84 -2.19
CA ASP A 221 10.24 -3.94 -2.98
C ASP A 221 11.46 -4.45 -2.19
N GLY A 222 11.33 -4.65 -0.88
CA GLY A 222 12.39 -5.17 -0.02
C GLY A 222 13.01 -4.12 0.90
N GLY A 223 12.59 -2.87 0.76
CA GLY A 223 12.97 -1.77 1.66
C GLY A 223 14.10 -0.90 1.14
N ASN A 224 14.69 -0.12 2.04
CA ASN A 224 15.65 0.92 1.72
C ASN A 224 15.01 2.07 0.90
N LYS A 225 15.83 2.97 0.34
CA LYS A 225 15.39 4.08 -0.52
C LYS A 225 15.58 3.75 -1.98
N ASN A 226 14.70 4.27 -2.83
CA ASN A 226 14.85 4.33 -4.28
C ASN A 226 14.91 2.97 -4.98
N ASP A 227 14.55 1.89 -4.28
CA ASP A 227 14.60 0.50 -4.76
C ASP A 227 16.01 0.09 -5.23
N ILE A 228 17.06 0.55 -4.54
CA ILE A 228 18.46 0.27 -4.84
C ILE A 228 19.24 -0.17 -3.60
N GLY A 229 20.34 -0.90 -3.81
CA GLY A 229 21.26 -1.29 -2.75
C GLY A 229 21.26 -2.79 -2.46
N PRO A 230 21.78 -3.24 -1.31
CA PRO A 230 21.87 -4.66 -1.00
C PRO A 230 20.52 -5.34 -0.95
N GLY A 231 20.31 -6.35 -1.80
CA GLY A 231 19.06 -7.09 -1.90
C GLY A 231 18.07 -6.55 -2.94
N HIS A 232 18.48 -5.53 -3.70
CA HIS A 232 17.76 -5.04 -4.87
C HIS A 232 18.49 -5.51 -6.13
N VAL A 233 17.75 -6.08 -7.05
CA VAL A 233 18.28 -6.57 -8.32
C VAL A 233 18.41 -5.44 -9.33
N GLU A 234 19.24 -5.64 -10.37
CA GLU A 234 19.26 -4.72 -11.51
C GLU A 234 18.01 -4.97 -12.38
N ASP A 235 17.40 -3.89 -12.82
CA ASP A 235 16.25 -3.94 -13.73
C ASP A 235 16.61 -3.43 -15.14
N TRP A 236 15.59 -3.26 -15.98
CA TRP A 236 15.72 -2.80 -17.35
C TRP A 236 15.88 -1.28 -17.49
N TYR A 237 15.65 -0.48 -16.42
CA TYR A 237 15.64 0.98 -16.47
C TYR A 237 16.91 1.60 -15.86
N PRO A 238 17.97 1.83 -16.66
CA PRO A 238 19.27 2.22 -16.13
C PRO A 238 19.34 3.63 -15.54
N ALA A 239 18.30 4.48 -15.73
CA ALA A 239 18.26 5.81 -15.11
C ALA A 239 18.10 5.72 -13.59
N ASN A 240 17.38 4.71 -13.11
CA ASN A 240 17.18 4.41 -11.68
C ASN A 240 17.75 3.01 -11.39
N ALA A 241 19.07 2.88 -11.48
CA ALA A 241 19.77 1.61 -11.39
C ALA A 241 19.34 0.76 -10.17
N GLY A 242 18.79 -0.41 -10.41
CA GLY A 242 18.20 -1.32 -9.43
C GLY A 242 16.70 -1.26 -9.42
N GLY A 243 16.04 -2.32 -8.96
CA GLY A 243 14.59 -2.32 -8.88
C GLY A 243 13.92 -3.67 -8.76
N ASN A 244 13.62 -4.08 -7.51
CA ASN A 244 12.76 -5.23 -7.27
C ASN A 244 11.32 -4.96 -7.75
N GLY A 245 10.88 -3.69 -7.74
CA GLY A 245 9.55 -3.32 -8.25
C GLY A 245 9.36 -3.66 -9.73
N GLN A 246 10.42 -3.57 -10.55
CA GLN A 246 10.37 -3.92 -11.97
C GLN A 246 10.87 -5.35 -12.27
N ASP A 247 11.38 -6.08 -11.25
CA ASP A 247 11.79 -7.47 -11.44
C ASP A 247 10.59 -8.41 -11.38
N ILE A 248 10.46 -9.26 -12.39
CA ILE A 248 9.45 -10.32 -12.42
C ILE A 248 10.06 -11.73 -12.50
N GLU A 249 11.38 -11.86 -12.43
CA GLU A 249 12.07 -13.11 -12.77
C GLU A 249 12.89 -13.70 -11.62
N GLN A 250 13.43 -12.86 -10.74
CA GLN A 250 14.41 -13.32 -9.76
C GLN A 250 13.79 -13.53 -8.38
N ASN A 251 12.90 -12.63 -7.95
CA ASN A 251 12.26 -12.69 -6.63
C ASN A 251 10.81 -12.20 -6.67
N LEU A 252 10.12 -12.27 -5.52
CA LEU A 252 8.69 -11.90 -5.40
C LEU A 252 8.47 -10.53 -4.76
N LEU A 253 9.54 -9.74 -4.59
CA LEU A 253 9.45 -8.40 -4.00
C LEU A 253 8.83 -7.39 -4.98
N GLY A 254 8.18 -6.35 -4.46
CA GLY A 254 7.51 -5.33 -5.28
C GLY A 254 6.27 -5.80 -6.03
N ASN A 255 5.59 -6.85 -5.53
CA ASN A 255 4.54 -7.54 -6.27
C ASN A 255 3.26 -7.77 -5.47
N ILE A 256 2.17 -7.92 -6.20
CA ILE A 256 0.96 -8.61 -5.74
C ILE A 256 1.00 -10.04 -6.30
N LEU A 257 0.97 -11.03 -5.42
CA LEU A 257 0.97 -12.44 -5.78
C LEU A 257 -0.45 -13.02 -5.75
N ARG A 258 -0.67 -14.12 -6.49
CA ARG A 258 -1.93 -14.89 -6.48
C ARG A 258 -1.64 -16.38 -6.54
N ILE A 259 -2.07 -17.12 -5.51
CA ILE A 259 -1.77 -18.55 -5.34
C ILE A 259 -3.01 -19.36 -4.94
N ASP A 260 -3.01 -20.66 -5.28
CA ASP A 260 -4.03 -21.62 -4.84
C ASP A 260 -3.54 -22.39 -3.61
N VAL A 261 -4.08 -22.07 -2.46
CA VAL A 261 -3.74 -22.72 -1.17
C VAL A 261 -4.49 -24.05 -0.94
N ASN A 262 -5.44 -24.41 -1.83
CA ASN A 262 -6.19 -25.66 -1.75
C ASN A 262 -5.47 -26.83 -2.39
N SER A 263 -4.45 -26.56 -3.19
CA SER A 263 -3.66 -27.52 -3.95
C SER A 263 -2.18 -27.31 -3.67
N THR A 264 -1.38 -28.33 -4.01
CA THR A 264 0.09 -28.26 -3.93
C THR A 264 0.66 -28.56 -5.32
N GLY A 265 1.79 -27.95 -5.68
CA GLY A 265 2.42 -28.18 -6.97
C GLY A 265 3.92 -27.82 -6.93
N ASN A 266 4.71 -28.48 -7.77
CA ASN A 266 6.13 -28.21 -7.97
C ASN A 266 6.97 -28.17 -6.67
N GLY A 267 6.62 -29.01 -5.69
CA GLY A 267 7.30 -29.06 -4.38
C GLY A 267 6.91 -27.92 -3.41
N LYS A 268 5.98 -27.03 -3.80
CA LYS A 268 5.47 -25.92 -2.99
C LYS A 268 4.20 -26.35 -2.22
N ASN A 269 3.93 -25.69 -1.12
CA ASN A 269 2.72 -25.90 -0.30
C ASN A 269 1.47 -25.18 -0.85
N TYR A 270 1.54 -24.70 -2.07
CA TYR A 270 0.46 -24.12 -2.87
C TYR A 270 0.60 -24.53 -4.34
N ALA A 271 -0.42 -24.29 -5.13
CA ALA A 271 -0.36 -24.40 -6.57
C ALA A 271 -0.50 -23.03 -7.24
N ILE A 272 -0.14 -22.96 -8.51
CA ILE A 272 -0.29 -21.75 -9.31
C ILE A 272 -1.65 -21.81 -10.03
N PRO A 273 -2.48 -20.76 -9.93
CA PRO A 273 -3.69 -20.63 -10.75
C PRO A 273 -3.32 -20.66 -12.23
N PRO A 274 -3.97 -21.51 -13.06
CA PRO A 274 -3.55 -21.74 -14.45
C PRO A 274 -3.70 -20.50 -15.35
N ASP A 275 -4.46 -19.51 -14.90
CA ASP A 275 -4.68 -18.25 -15.59
C ASP A 275 -3.86 -17.09 -15.04
N ASN A 276 -2.88 -17.34 -14.17
CA ASN A 276 -1.94 -16.29 -13.74
C ASN A 276 -1.19 -15.71 -14.96
N PRO A 277 -0.87 -14.42 -14.95
CA PRO A 277 -0.42 -13.70 -16.14
C PRO A 277 0.90 -14.21 -16.71
N PHE A 278 1.77 -14.78 -15.88
CA PHE A 278 3.10 -15.24 -16.28
C PHE A 278 3.20 -16.76 -16.51
N VAL A 279 2.16 -17.54 -16.26
CA VAL A 279 2.15 -18.99 -16.53
C VAL A 279 2.49 -19.26 -18.01
N ASN A 280 3.52 -20.07 -18.23
CA ASN A 280 4.12 -20.36 -19.54
C ASN A 280 4.65 -19.13 -20.30
N LYS A 281 5.02 -18.07 -19.56
CA LYS A 281 5.63 -16.86 -20.09
C LYS A 281 6.88 -16.51 -19.26
N ARG A 282 7.56 -15.45 -19.64
CA ARG A 282 8.64 -14.87 -18.83
C ARG A 282 8.06 -14.26 -17.56
N GLY A 283 8.65 -14.56 -16.41
CA GLY A 283 8.26 -14.10 -15.09
C GLY A 283 7.91 -15.25 -14.14
N LEU A 284 7.87 -14.98 -12.85
CA LEU A 284 7.47 -15.94 -11.82
C LEU A 284 5.96 -16.13 -11.84
N ASP A 285 5.55 -17.40 -11.85
CA ASP A 285 4.15 -17.81 -12.03
C ASP A 285 3.21 -17.33 -10.91
N GLU A 286 3.75 -16.98 -9.73
CA GLU A 286 3.03 -16.45 -8.58
C GLU A 286 2.54 -15.01 -8.79
N ILE A 287 3.24 -14.22 -9.62
CA ILE A 287 2.98 -12.79 -9.77
C ILE A 287 1.64 -12.55 -10.47
N TYR A 288 0.80 -11.74 -9.83
CA TYR A 288 -0.46 -11.26 -10.40
C TYR A 288 -0.32 -9.86 -11.02
N ALA A 289 0.43 -8.96 -10.35
CA ALA A 289 0.76 -7.62 -10.79
C ALA A 289 2.09 -7.18 -10.13
N TYR A 290 2.78 -6.22 -10.70
CA TYR A 290 4.12 -5.79 -10.30
C TYR A 290 4.30 -4.27 -10.43
N GLY A 291 5.48 -3.77 -10.05
CA GLY A 291 5.78 -2.35 -10.12
C GLY A 291 5.28 -1.58 -8.89
N PHE A 292 5.33 -2.19 -7.70
CA PHE A 292 4.95 -1.56 -6.43
C PHE A 292 6.19 -1.29 -5.57
N ARG A 293 6.12 -0.21 -4.78
CA ARG A 293 7.12 0.12 -3.77
C ARG A 293 6.82 -0.59 -2.45
N ASN A 294 5.74 -0.22 -1.80
CA ASN A 294 5.28 -0.80 -0.56
C ASN A 294 3.75 -0.88 -0.54
N PRO A 295 3.16 -1.86 -1.25
CA PRO A 295 1.72 -2.05 -1.34
C PRO A 295 1.17 -2.50 0.02
N TYR A 296 1.06 -1.52 0.96
CA TYR A 296 0.86 -1.78 2.38
C TYR A 296 -0.49 -2.39 2.68
N ARG A 297 -1.59 -1.75 2.20
CA ARG A 297 -2.93 -2.31 2.37
C ARG A 297 -3.66 -2.39 1.04
N PHE A 298 -4.28 -3.54 0.83
CA PHE A 298 -5.20 -3.70 -0.27
C PHE A 298 -6.55 -4.26 0.18
N SER A 299 -7.57 -4.03 -0.63
CA SER A 299 -8.90 -4.59 -0.41
C SER A 299 -9.59 -4.92 -1.73
N PHE A 300 -10.42 -5.96 -1.70
CA PHE A 300 -11.37 -6.21 -2.78
C PHE A 300 -12.66 -5.46 -2.53
N ASP A 301 -13.17 -4.77 -3.56
CA ASP A 301 -14.53 -4.25 -3.51
C ASP A 301 -15.54 -5.40 -3.35
N MET A 302 -16.29 -5.40 -2.28
CA MET A 302 -17.32 -6.41 -2.01
C MET A 302 -18.48 -6.34 -3.01
N GLY A 303 -18.63 -5.21 -3.72
CA GLY A 303 -19.66 -4.96 -4.74
C GLY A 303 -19.12 -5.05 -6.17
N GLY A 304 -19.97 -4.74 -7.14
CA GLY A 304 -19.60 -4.59 -8.55
C GLY A 304 -18.78 -5.76 -9.11
N ALA A 305 -17.72 -5.43 -9.85
CA ALA A 305 -16.80 -6.39 -10.46
C ALA A 305 -15.78 -6.99 -9.46
N GLY A 306 -15.78 -6.59 -8.20
CA GLY A 306 -14.82 -7.07 -7.21
C GLY A 306 -13.40 -6.55 -7.47
N ARG A 307 -13.26 -5.29 -7.87
CA ARG A 307 -11.95 -4.69 -8.17
C ARG A 307 -11.01 -4.73 -6.98
N LEU A 308 -9.74 -4.90 -7.25
CA LEU A 308 -8.67 -4.85 -6.26
C LEU A 308 -8.13 -3.42 -6.16
N PHE A 309 -8.20 -2.83 -4.97
CA PHE A 309 -7.66 -1.51 -4.63
C PHE A 309 -6.41 -1.69 -3.79
N VAL A 310 -5.32 -1.04 -4.14
CA VAL A 310 -4.04 -1.10 -3.42
C VAL A 310 -3.59 0.31 -3.09
N GLY A 311 -3.31 0.57 -1.81
CA GLY A 311 -2.56 1.75 -1.37
C GLY A 311 -1.08 1.41 -1.39
N ASP A 312 -0.31 2.14 -2.15
CA ASP A 312 1.14 1.98 -2.30
C ASP A 312 1.86 3.21 -1.75
N ALA A 313 2.71 3.00 -0.74
CA ALA A 313 3.45 4.08 -0.11
C ALA A 313 4.58 4.55 -1.03
N GLY A 314 4.55 5.83 -1.39
CA GLY A 314 5.52 6.48 -2.24
C GLY A 314 6.88 6.72 -1.57
N GLN A 315 7.82 7.33 -2.31
CA GLN A 315 9.17 7.60 -1.78
C GLN A 315 9.25 8.96 -1.10
N SER A 316 8.97 10.04 -1.82
CA SER A 316 9.13 11.42 -1.30
C SER A 316 8.23 12.45 -1.96
N LEU A 317 7.65 12.16 -3.11
CA LEU A 317 6.85 13.15 -3.83
C LEU A 317 5.36 12.82 -3.82
N TYR A 318 4.99 11.56 -4.05
CA TYR A 318 3.60 11.19 -4.26
C TYR A 318 3.22 9.89 -3.57
N GLU A 319 2.08 9.91 -2.92
CA GLU A 319 1.39 8.76 -2.35
C GLU A 319 0.26 8.32 -3.30
N GLU A 320 -0.03 7.02 -3.41
CA GLU A 320 -0.94 6.56 -4.45
C GLU A 320 -1.91 5.44 -4.06
N VAL A 321 -3.07 5.41 -4.74
CA VAL A 321 -3.96 4.25 -4.76
C VAL A 321 -4.15 3.79 -6.19
N SER A 322 -3.96 2.51 -6.42
CA SER A 322 -4.16 1.87 -7.71
C SER A 322 -5.32 0.89 -7.72
N VAL A 323 -6.03 0.81 -8.85
CA VAL A 323 -6.96 -0.29 -9.15
C VAL A 323 -6.18 -1.34 -9.93
N VAL A 324 -5.97 -2.51 -9.30
CA VAL A 324 -5.02 -3.49 -9.79
C VAL A 324 -5.68 -4.51 -10.73
N GLU A 325 -5.07 -4.66 -11.90
CA GLU A 325 -5.46 -5.57 -12.96
C GLU A 325 -4.42 -6.69 -13.13
N LYS A 326 -4.87 -7.81 -13.64
CA LYS A 326 -4.04 -8.99 -13.90
C LYS A 326 -2.94 -8.69 -14.95
N GLY A 327 -1.68 -8.85 -14.56
CA GLY A 327 -0.51 -8.59 -15.41
C GLY A 327 -0.10 -7.14 -15.50
N GLY A 328 -0.74 -6.24 -14.72
CA GLY A 328 -0.44 -4.82 -14.72
C GLY A 328 0.92 -4.50 -14.10
N ASN A 329 1.61 -3.49 -14.68
CA ASN A 329 2.82 -2.88 -14.16
C ASN A 329 2.49 -1.48 -13.63
N TYR A 330 2.72 -1.24 -12.32
CA TYR A 330 2.33 0.00 -11.64
C TYR A 330 3.48 1.01 -11.52
N GLY A 331 4.60 0.74 -12.17
CA GLY A 331 5.60 1.73 -12.57
C GLY A 331 6.76 1.95 -11.60
N TRP A 332 6.71 1.54 -10.35
CA TRP A 332 7.83 1.67 -9.43
C TRP A 332 9.01 0.79 -9.88
N ASN A 333 10.28 1.28 -9.96
CA ASN A 333 10.77 2.63 -9.61
C ASN A 333 11.04 3.53 -10.85
N VAL A 334 10.35 3.32 -11.95
CA VAL A 334 10.39 4.21 -13.12
C VAL A 334 9.55 5.46 -12.89
N LYS A 335 8.45 5.28 -12.15
CA LYS A 335 7.48 6.30 -11.77
C LYS A 335 7.22 6.29 -10.28
N GLU A 336 6.83 7.44 -9.75
CA GLU A 336 6.18 7.64 -8.46
C GLU A 336 4.90 8.44 -8.74
N GLY A 337 3.75 7.85 -8.46
CA GLY A 337 2.48 8.39 -8.95
C GLY A 337 2.42 8.42 -10.48
N THR A 338 1.93 9.53 -11.03
CA THR A 338 1.90 9.77 -12.47
C THR A 338 3.22 10.35 -13.02
N HIS A 339 4.23 10.55 -12.17
CA HIS A 339 5.45 11.31 -12.40
C HIS A 339 6.68 10.42 -12.64
N CYS A 340 7.69 10.96 -13.31
CA CYS A 340 8.92 10.23 -13.59
C CYS A 340 9.86 10.28 -12.38
N PHE A 341 10.08 9.16 -11.72
CA PHE A 341 10.90 9.09 -10.52
C PHE A 341 12.38 9.35 -10.81
N ASN A 342 13.07 10.01 -9.88
CA ASN A 342 14.49 10.36 -9.96
C ASN A 342 15.26 9.78 -8.78
N ALA A 343 15.82 8.58 -8.94
CA ALA A 343 16.60 7.93 -7.88
C ALA A 343 17.89 8.67 -7.49
N ALA A 344 18.39 9.59 -8.33
CA ALA A 344 19.54 10.42 -8.00
C ALA A 344 19.20 11.60 -7.07
N ASN A 345 17.94 12.02 -7.02
CA ASN A 345 17.43 13.04 -6.12
C ASN A 345 15.90 12.88 -5.99
N GLU A 346 15.47 12.15 -5.00
CA GLU A 346 14.07 11.77 -4.74
C GLU A 346 13.10 12.95 -4.50
N PHE A 347 13.62 14.16 -4.34
CA PHE A 347 12.83 15.39 -4.20
C PHE A 347 12.60 16.13 -5.52
N THR A 348 12.95 15.52 -6.64
CA THR A 348 12.79 16.10 -7.99
C THR A 348 12.37 15.02 -8.98
N GLU A 349 11.65 15.42 -10.01
CA GLU A 349 11.26 14.54 -11.10
C GLU A 349 12.31 14.50 -12.21
N LEU A 350 12.37 13.40 -12.96
CA LEU A 350 13.03 13.37 -14.27
C LEU A 350 12.13 14.05 -15.31
N GLY A 351 12.76 14.72 -16.29
CA GLY A 351 12.02 15.41 -17.35
C GLY A 351 11.24 14.47 -18.29
N SER A 352 11.52 13.18 -18.28
CA SER A 352 10.80 12.14 -19.01
C SER A 352 11.23 10.74 -18.57
N CYS A 353 10.33 9.79 -18.71
CA CYS A 353 10.56 8.36 -18.49
C CYS A 353 9.76 7.53 -19.51
N PRO A 354 10.07 6.24 -19.68
CA PRO A 354 9.30 5.36 -20.55
C PRO A 354 7.83 5.22 -20.09
N ALA A 355 6.91 5.12 -21.04
CA ALA A 355 5.51 4.83 -20.78
C ALA A 355 5.21 3.32 -20.79
N VAL A 356 6.18 2.50 -21.18
CA VAL A 356 6.12 1.04 -21.25
C VAL A 356 7.43 0.45 -20.72
N ASP A 357 7.36 -0.75 -20.15
CA ASP A 357 8.54 -1.48 -19.72
C ASP A 357 9.34 -2.08 -20.89
N ALA A 358 10.43 -2.78 -20.59
CA ALA A 358 11.27 -3.44 -21.59
C ALA A 358 10.54 -4.53 -22.43
N PHE A 359 9.37 -4.95 -21.98
CA PHE A 359 8.58 -6.01 -22.65
C PHE A 359 7.40 -5.43 -23.44
N GLY A 360 7.21 -4.11 -23.41
CA GLY A 360 6.12 -3.38 -24.06
C GLY A 360 4.83 -3.32 -23.24
N ASN A 361 4.84 -3.69 -21.96
CA ASN A 361 3.70 -3.52 -21.09
C ASN A 361 3.59 -2.06 -20.65
N PRO A 362 2.40 -1.44 -20.67
CA PRO A 362 2.23 -0.08 -20.21
C PRO A 362 2.48 0.05 -18.70
N LEU A 363 3.12 1.15 -18.28
CA LEU A 363 3.15 1.57 -16.89
C LEU A 363 1.82 2.22 -16.56
N ILE A 364 1.08 1.63 -15.62
CA ILE A 364 -0.30 2.01 -15.28
C ILE A 364 -0.26 3.07 -14.20
N ASP A 365 -0.86 4.21 -14.48
CA ASP A 365 -0.99 5.30 -13.52
C ASP A 365 -2.00 4.96 -12.41
N PRO A 366 -1.82 5.51 -11.18
CA PRO A 366 -2.77 5.36 -10.10
C PRO A 366 -4.11 6.05 -10.40
N VAL A 367 -5.13 5.70 -9.62
CA VAL A 367 -6.44 6.37 -9.65
C VAL A 367 -6.57 7.47 -8.59
N ILE A 368 -5.75 7.45 -7.56
CA ILE A 368 -5.61 8.53 -6.57
C ILE A 368 -4.12 8.79 -6.40
N GLU A 369 -3.76 10.08 -6.44
CA GLU A 369 -2.43 10.58 -6.16
C GLU A 369 -2.54 11.72 -5.16
N ALA A 370 -1.67 11.73 -4.16
CA ALA A 370 -1.62 12.77 -3.15
C ALA A 370 -0.16 13.21 -2.93
N ASN A 371 0.06 14.50 -2.75
CA ASN A 371 1.41 14.99 -2.46
C ASN A 371 1.89 14.49 -1.10
N ASN A 372 3.06 13.86 -1.10
CA ASN A 372 3.76 13.47 0.12
C ASN A 372 4.16 14.73 0.91
N HIS A 373 4.31 14.60 2.23
CA HIS A 373 4.68 15.73 3.10
C HIS A 373 6.06 16.30 2.76
N ASP A 374 6.93 15.49 2.20
CA ASP A 374 8.27 15.88 1.73
C ASP A 374 8.28 16.53 0.34
N ASN A 375 7.13 16.58 -0.36
CA ASN A 375 7.05 17.18 -1.69
C ASN A 375 7.35 18.69 -1.62
N PRO A 376 8.36 19.21 -2.36
CA PRO A 376 8.72 20.63 -2.34
C PRO A 376 7.60 21.59 -2.79
N GLU A 377 6.59 21.11 -3.51
CA GLU A 377 5.41 21.86 -3.92
C GLU A 377 4.35 21.92 -2.82
N GLY A 378 4.59 21.25 -1.71
CA GLY A 378 3.70 21.15 -0.57
C GLY A 378 2.85 19.89 -0.60
N GLY A 379 2.71 19.27 0.56
CA GLY A 379 1.92 18.07 0.79
C GLY A 379 1.70 17.87 2.28
N HIS A 380 0.92 16.86 2.64
CA HIS A 380 0.66 16.52 4.05
C HIS A 380 0.33 15.02 4.21
N PHE A 381 0.63 14.20 3.23
CA PHE A 381 0.53 12.75 3.37
C PHE A 381 1.90 12.20 3.75
N VAL A 382 2.03 11.66 4.98
CA VAL A 382 3.21 10.87 5.34
C VAL A 382 3.21 9.55 4.59
N THR A 383 2.04 8.87 4.61
CA THR A 383 1.85 7.69 3.76
C THR A 383 0.37 7.36 3.58
N ILE A 384 0.01 6.87 2.40
CA ILE A 384 -1.33 6.37 2.14
C ILE A 384 -1.48 4.95 2.69
N ILE A 385 -2.48 4.76 3.56
CA ILE A 385 -2.70 3.46 4.20
C ILE A 385 -3.49 2.50 3.30
N GLY A 386 -4.14 3.00 2.26
CA GLY A 386 -5.16 2.25 1.54
C GLY A 386 -6.51 2.34 2.25
N GLY A 387 -7.46 1.48 1.90
CA GLY A 387 -8.82 1.57 2.43
C GLY A 387 -9.78 0.57 1.80
N ASN A 388 -11.10 0.88 1.88
CA ASN A 388 -12.17 0.00 1.40
C ASN A 388 -13.25 0.77 0.64
N VAL A 389 -13.87 0.13 -0.35
CA VAL A 389 -15.12 0.64 -0.94
C VAL A 389 -16.26 0.37 0.04
N TYR A 390 -16.93 1.43 0.48
CA TYR A 390 -18.05 1.29 1.40
C TYR A 390 -19.24 0.56 0.74
N ARG A 391 -19.67 -0.53 1.36
CA ARG A 391 -20.80 -1.36 0.89
C ARG A 391 -21.84 -1.61 1.98
N GLY A 392 -21.66 -1.00 3.15
CA GLY A 392 -22.61 -1.04 4.26
C GLY A 392 -23.94 -0.34 3.95
N ASN A 393 -24.92 -0.54 4.80
CA ASN A 393 -26.24 0.06 4.66
C ASN A 393 -26.51 1.18 5.67
N ASP A 394 -25.65 1.31 6.69
CA ASP A 394 -25.84 2.28 7.78
C ASP A 394 -25.64 3.73 7.30
N ILE A 395 -24.84 3.92 6.22
CA ILE A 395 -24.51 5.24 5.67
C ILE A 395 -24.76 5.27 4.15
N PRO A 396 -26.02 5.43 3.70
CA PRO A 396 -26.36 5.39 2.27
C PRO A 396 -25.58 6.37 1.39
N GLY A 397 -25.19 7.53 1.93
CA GLY A 397 -24.41 8.54 1.22
C GLY A 397 -22.97 8.13 0.91
N LEU A 398 -22.45 7.05 1.52
CA LEU A 398 -21.11 6.51 1.25
C LEU A 398 -21.12 5.29 0.31
N GLN A 399 -22.30 4.78 -0.05
CA GLN A 399 -22.40 3.61 -0.93
C GLN A 399 -21.58 3.75 -2.22
N GLY A 400 -20.66 2.81 -2.43
CA GLY A 400 -19.81 2.77 -3.60
C GLY A 400 -18.60 3.71 -3.58
N LYS A 401 -18.44 4.51 -2.53
CA LYS A 401 -17.29 5.41 -2.37
C LYS A 401 -16.10 4.66 -1.76
N TYR A 402 -14.90 5.01 -2.18
CA TYR A 402 -13.66 4.48 -1.60
C TYR A 402 -13.23 5.35 -0.43
N ILE A 403 -13.09 4.76 0.74
CA ILE A 403 -12.64 5.42 1.97
C ILE A 403 -11.23 4.92 2.26
N PHE A 404 -10.29 5.85 2.45
CA PHE A 404 -8.89 5.56 2.68
C PHE A 404 -8.29 6.50 3.73
N GLY A 405 -7.07 6.22 4.17
CA GLY A 405 -6.40 6.97 5.24
C GLY A 405 -5.06 7.53 4.82
N ASN A 406 -4.75 8.70 5.37
CA ASN A 406 -3.40 9.19 5.54
C ASN A 406 -2.91 8.74 6.93
N PHE A 407 -1.72 8.12 6.99
CA PHE A 407 -1.09 7.68 8.23
C PHE A 407 -1.02 8.81 9.26
N SER A 408 -0.47 9.94 8.84
CA SER A 408 -0.39 11.20 9.57
C SER A 408 -0.07 12.35 8.61
N ARG A 409 -0.17 13.59 9.09
CA ARG A 409 0.34 14.78 8.40
C ARG A 409 1.84 14.96 8.55
N GLU A 410 2.36 14.57 9.70
CA GLU A 410 3.77 14.66 10.08
C GLU A 410 4.24 13.30 10.57
N GLU A 411 5.52 12.97 10.38
CA GLU A 411 6.05 11.65 10.70
C GLU A 411 5.93 11.27 12.18
N ASP A 412 6.20 12.24 13.07
CA ASP A 412 6.29 12.00 14.51
C ASP A 412 5.02 12.40 15.29
N GLU A 413 4.03 12.97 14.62
CA GLU A 413 2.80 13.47 15.25
C GLU A 413 1.59 12.61 14.86
N ALA A 414 0.75 12.30 15.85
CA ALA A 414 -0.41 11.42 15.66
C ALA A 414 -1.59 12.20 15.04
N GLU A 415 -1.46 12.63 13.81
CA GLU A 415 -2.39 13.49 13.08
C GLU A 415 -3.03 12.78 11.86
N GLY A 416 -3.37 11.52 12.02
CA GLY A 416 -4.00 10.72 10.96
C GLY A 416 -5.32 11.31 10.47
N GLU A 417 -5.65 11.06 9.21
CA GLU A 417 -6.83 11.58 8.54
C GLU A 417 -7.53 10.52 7.72
N LEU A 418 -8.83 10.69 7.52
CA LEU A 418 -9.62 9.86 6.62
C LEU A 418 -10.10 10.68 5.42
N TYR A 419 -10.10 10.03 4.27
CA TYR A 419 -10.50 10.60 2.99
C TYR A 419 -11.54 9.74 2.31
N VAL A 420 -12.28 10.33 1.40
CA VAL A 420 -13.27 9.66 0.58
C VAL A 420 -13.12 10.08 -0.88
N SER A 421 -13.15 9.11 -1.77
CA SER A 421 -13.14 9.31 -3.21
C SER A 421 -14.35 8.64 -3.85
N ASN A 422 -14.82 9.21 -4.95
CA ASN A 422 -15.88 8.61 -5.75
C ASN A 422 -15.25 7.87 -6.93
N PRO A 423 -15.23 6.52 -6.92
CA PRO A 423 -14.69 5.76 -8.03
C PRO A 423 -15.35 6.17 -9.35
N SER A 424 -14.58 6.74 -10.24
CA SER A 424 -15.04 7.28 -11.52
C SER A 424 -14.37 6.54 -12.69
N GLY A 425 -14.40 7.10 -13.89
CA GLY A 425 -13.76 6.54 -15.08
C GLY A 425 -12.23 6.52 -15.02
N PRO A 426 -11.55 6.40 -16.17
CA PRO A 426 -10.09 6.40 -16.24
C PRO A 426 -9.48 7.73 -15.80
N GLY A 427 -8.21 7.69 -15.34
CA GLY A 427 -7.46 8.83 -14.82
C GLY A 427 -7.66 9.05 -13.32
N LEU A 428 -7.03 10.10 -12.80
CA LEU A 428 -7.07 10.42 -11.38
C LEU A 428 -8.47 10.81 -10.90
N TRP A 429 -8.86 10.25 -9.76
CA TRP A 429 -10.11 10.56 -9.09
C TRP A 429 -9.89 11.67 -8.05
N SER A 430 -10.85 12.56 -7.96
CA SER A 430 -10.88 13.52 -6.86
C SER A 430 -11.19 12.83 -5.54
N TYR A 431 -10.63 13.36 -4.47
CA TYR A 431 -10.92 12.94 -3.11
C TYR A 431 -11.08 14.18 -2.21
N GLU A 432 -11.76 13.97 -1.10
CA GLU A 432 -11.92 15.00 -0.08
C GLU A 432 -11.84 14.37 1.31
N LYS A 433 -11.52 15.18 2.30
CA LYS A 433 -11.46 14.74 3.70
C LYS A 433 -12.83 14.24 4.14
N LEU A 434 -12.87 13.08 4.79
CA LEU A 434 -14.11 12.54 5.35
C LEU A 434 -14.55 13.42 6.53
N PRO A 435 -15.72 14.08 6.47
CA PRO A 435 -16.14 14.98 7.53
C PRO A 435 -16.62 14.19 8.74
N LEU A 436 -15.87 14.27 9.83
CA LEU A 436 -16.18 13.63 11.12
C LEU A 436 -16.49 14.67 12.18
N LYS A 437 -17.59 14.51 12.90
CA LYS A 437 -18.04 15.52 13.88
C LYS A 437 -17.07 15.67 15.07
N SER A 438 -16.61 14.54 15.63
CA SER A 438 -15.72 14.54 16.80
C SER A 438 -14.25 14.75 16.42
N PHE A 439 -13.91 14.67 15.13
CA PHE A 439 -12.56 14.74 14.59
C PHE A 439 -12.50 15.67 13.38
N PRO A 440 -12.80 16.98 13.56
CA PRO A 440 -12.90 17.90 12.43
C PRO A 440 -11.56 18.16 11.73
N GLU A 441 -10.45 18.09 12.47
CA GLU A 441 -9.11 18.36 11.94
C GLU A 441 -8.35 17.05 11.68
N THR A 442 -7.97 16.34 12.72
CA THR A 442 -7.25 15.06 12.66
C THR A 442 -7.85 14.06 13.63
N LEU A 443 -7.47 12.79 13.54
CA LEU A 443 -7.93 11.75 14.48
C LEU A 443 -7.21 11.82 15.84
N GLU A 444 -6.19 12.66 15.99
CA GLU A 444 -5.27 12.66 17.14
C GLU A 444 -4.65 11.27 17.40
N HIS A 445 -4.55 10.47 16.37
CA HIS A 445 -3.98 9.13 16.29
C HIS A 445 -3.40 8.91 14.90
N PHE A 446 -2.37 8.08 14.79
CA PHE A 446 -1.95 7.51 13.51
C PHE A 446 -3.02 6.55 12.97
N VAL A 447 -3.33 6.63 11.67
CA VAL A 447 -4.14 5.62 10.99
C VAL A 447 -3.24 4.44 10.64
N LYS A 448 -3.48 3.26 11.24
CA LYS A 448 -2.65 2.07 11.05
C LYS A 448 -3.19 1.10 10.01
N GLY A 449 -4.49 1.14 9.76
CA GLY A 449 -5.13 0.24 8.82
C GLY A 449 -6.64 0.28 8.87
N PHE A 450 -7.25 -0.62 8.11
CA PHE A 450 -8.69 -0.70 7.94
C PHE A 450 -9.19 -2.13 8.07
N GLY A 451 -10.50 -2.25 8.17
CA GLY A 451 -11.21 -3.50 8.01
C GLY A 451 -12.62 -3.27 7.53
N GLN A 452 -13.23 -4.32 7.04
CA GLN A 452 -14.62 -4.29 6.60
C GLN A 452 -15.33 -5.56 7.09
N ASP A 453 -16.53 -5.40 7.67
CA ASP A 453 -17.33 -6.54 8.03
C ASP A 453 -18.10 -7.10 6.81
N LEU A 454 -18.70 -8.26 6.97
CA LEU A 454 -19.43 -8.93 5.88
C LEU A 454 -20.71 -8.19 5.45
N SER A 455 -21.15 -7.20 6.24
CA SER A 455 -22.24 -6.29 5.86
C SER A 455 -21.73 -5.08 5.06
N GLY A 456 -20.43 -4.89 4.97
CA GLY A 456 -19.79 -3.82 4.22
C GLY A 456 -19.52 -2.54 5.01
N GLU A 457 -19.68 -2.57 6.33
CA GLU A 457 -19.34 -1.47 7.23
C GLU A 457 -17.83 -1.40 7.44
N ILE A 458 -17.27 -0.18 7.55
CA ILE A 458 -15.82 0.05 7.62
C ILE A 458 -15.36 0.35 9.04
N TYR A 459 -14.23 -0.25 9.38
CA TYR A 459 -13.51 -0.08 10.64
C TYR A 459 -12.14 0.56 10.38
N VAL A 460 -11.69 1.40 11.33
CA VAL A 460 -10.41 2.09 11.29
C VAL A 460 -9.57 1.66 12.49
N ALA A 461 -8.38 1.18 12.23
CA ALA A 461 -7.40 0.82 13.25
C ALA A 461 -6.43 1.99 13.46
N THR A 462 -6.25 2.40 14.71
CA THR A 462 -5.48 3.61 15.07
C THR A 462 -4.61 3.36 16.29
N SER A 463 -3.54 4.16 16.47
CA SER A 463 -2.73 4.22 17.70
C SER A 463 -2.16 5.63 17.89
N LYS A 464 -1.90 6.03 19.13
CA LYS A 464 -1.12 7.25 19.44
C LYS A 464 0.39 7.01 19.36
N GLN A 465 0.82 5.76 19.26
CA GLN A 465 2.22 5.40 19.12
C GLN A 465 2.58 5.19 17.65
N LEU A 466 3.69 5.77 17.24
CA LEU A 466 4.27 5.57 15.90
C LEU A 466 4.61 4.10 15.67
N GLY A 467 5.30 3.46 16.60
CA GLY A 467 5.69 2.06 16.54
C GLY A 467 4.79 1.10 17.34
N PRO A 468 5.13 -0.20 17.33
CA PRO A 468 4.35 -1.26 17.99
C PRO A 468 4.62 -1.32 19.51
N SER A 469 4.28 -0.24 20.21
CA SER A 469 4.50 -0.13 21.67
C SER A 469 3.31 0.52 22.37
N GLY A 470 3.30 0.45 23.72
CA GLY A 470 2.23 1.01 24.55
C GLY A 470 0.92 0.23 24.47
N ASN A 471 -0.20 0.90 24.74
CA ASN A 471 -1.54 0.32 24.74
C ASN A 471 -2.60 1.35 24.29
N THR A 472 -2.23 2.25 23.38
CA THR A 472 -3.10 3.34 22.91
C THR A 472 -3.88 2.96 21.65
N GLY A 473 -3.67 1.74 21.14
CA GLY A 473 -4.35 1.22 19.97
C GLY A 473 -5.86 1.12 20.15
N LYS A 474 -6.60 1.51 19.12
CA LYS A 474 -8.06 1.52 19.11
C LYS A 474 -8.60 1.06 17.78
N ILE A 475 -9.80 0.49 17.82
CA ILE A 475 -10.62 0.25 16.65
C ILE A 475 -11.87 1.11 16.73
N TYR A 476 -12.13 1.82 15.65
CA TYR A 476 -13.36 2.57 15.46
C TYR A 476 -14.18 2.01 14.30
N LYS A 477 -15.50 2.13 14.36
CA LYS A 477 -16.42 1.95 13.23
C LYS A 477 -16.84 3.33 12.72
N ILE A 478 -16.86 3.53 11.40
CA ILE A 478 -17.46 4.72 10.79
C ILE A 478 -18.98 4.60 10.90
N VAL A 479 -19.64 5.61 11.44
CA VAL A 479 -21.09 5.57 11.71
C VAL A 479 -21.80 6.84 11.26
N ALA A 480 -23.09 6.67 10.88
CA ALA A 480 -24.01 7.80 10.78
C ALA A 480 -24.47 8.20 12.18
N MET A 481 -24.45 9.49 12.45
CA MET A 481 -25.04 10.01 13.68
C MET A 481 -26.57 9.97 13.61
N LYS A 482 -27.21 9.50 14.67
CA LYS A 482 -28.68 9.58 14.78
C LYS A 482 -29.08 11.05 14.85
N LYS A 483 -30.01 11.45 13.98
CA LYS A 483 -30.70 12.75 14.14
C LYS A 483 -31.39 12.76 15.51
N GLN A 484 -30.95 13.68 16.37
CA GLN A 484 -31.63 13.92 17.64
C GLN A 484 -33.01 14.51 17.40
#